data_4675b5dd289d3ee66cd1a8f6b1167c8c
#
_entry.id   4675b5dd289d3ee66cd1a8f6b1167c8c
#
_cell.length_a   1.000
_cell.length_b   1.000
_cell.length_c   1.000
_cell.angle_alpha   90.00
_cell.angle_beta   90.00
_cell.angle_gamma   90.00
#
_symmetry.space_group_name_H-M   'P 1'
#
loop_
_entity.id
_entity.type
_entity.pdbx_description
1 polymer ?
#
loop_
_entity_poly.entity_id
_entity_poly.type
_entity_poly.pdbx_seq_one_letter_code
_entity_poly.pdbx_strand_id
1 'polypeptide(L)'
;MKLKNIIYGMMCVAALGSCSDKMEYHEYNNYDEDFVKLNFGNVGGLITNIYLSMDVDFGNYSGAILGSATDESEYAYSGNQIEDFYNGSWSPSNAKSSMWTSCYEGIANCNLYLEKFTGLTFPELALNSDYAQQMFRYTNYQYEVRFLRAYFYFNLVRQYGDVPFSDHILTAEESNTL
;
A
#
# COMPACT_ATOMS: atom_id res chain seq x y z
N MET A 1 55.49 -39.61 0.08
CA MET A 1 54.19 -39.19 -0.48
C MET A 1 54.40 -38.71 -1.89
N LYS A 2 53.71 -39.32 -2.90
CA LYS A 2 54.01 -39.04 -4.29
C LYS A 2 53.42 -37.70 -4.70
N LEU A 3 54.18 -36.83 -5.36
CA LEU A 3 53.82 -35.51 -5.85
C LEU A 3 52.41 -35.48 -6.53
N LYS A 4 52.04 -36.54 -7.18
CA LYS A 4 50.70 -36.73 -7.79
C LYS A 4 49.52 -36.60 -6.78
N ASN A 5 49.68 -37.08 -5.55
CA ASN A 5 48.63 -37.04 -4.55
C ASN A 5 48.43 -35.62 -3.99
N ILE A 6 49.48 -34.79 -3.98
CA ILE A 6 49.41 -33.40 -3.59
C ILE A 6 48.69 -32.57 -4.68
N ILE A 7 48.95 -32.86 -5.95
CA ILE A 7 48.31 -32.18 -7.08
C ILE A 7 46.81 -32.52 -7.14
N TYR A 8 46.40 -33.77 -6.91
CA TYR A 8 44.99 -34.15 -6.83
C TYR A 8 44.28 -33.54 -5.65
N GLY A 9 44.94 -33.43 -4.50
CA GLY A 9 44.37 -32.75 -3.32
C GLY A 9 44.15 -31.26 -3.58
N MET A 10 45.07 -30.57 -4.23
CA MET A 10 44.98 -29.14 -4.57
C MET A 10 43.89 -28.86 -5.61
N MET A 11 43.70 -29.81 -6.57
CA MET A 11 42.65 -29.72 -7.59
C MET A 11 41.22 -29.91 -7.01
N CYS A 12 41.06 -30.78 -6.02
CA CYS A 12 39.80 -30.97 -5.29
C CYS A 12 39.42 -29.74 -4.44
N VAL A 13 40.39 -29.09 -3.80
CA VAL A 13 40.12 -27.86 -3.00
C VAL A 13 39.76 -26.68 -3.89
N ALA A 14 40.35 -26.54 -5.05
CA ALA A 14 39.97 -25.49 -6.02
C ALA A 14 38.56 -25.70 -6.63
N ALA A 15 38.07 -26.94 -6.72
CA ALA A 15 36.73 -27.24 -7.23
C ALA A 15 35.62 -26.96 -6.20
N LEU A 16 35.93 -26.94 -4.90
CA LEU A 16 34.97 -26.69 -3.85
C LEU A 16 34.69 -25.19 -3.57
N GLY A 17 35.56 -24.30 -4.04
CA GLY A 17 35.41 -22.84 -3.85
C GLY A 17 34.56 -22.14 -4.92
N SER A 18 34.12 -22.84 -5.96
CA SER A 18 33.53 -22.19 -7.16
C SER A 18 32.02 -22.01 -7.15
N CYS A 19 31.32 -22.36 -6.08
CA CYS A 19 29.86 -22.38 -6.12
C CYS A 19 29.16 -21.38 -5.18
N SER A 20 29.85 -20.53 -4.42
CA SER A 20 29.19 -19.64 -3.48
C SER A 20 28.41 -18.49 -4.17
N ASP A 21 28.97 -17.89 -5.21
CA ASP A 21 28.35 -16.70 -5.85
C ASP A 21 27.18 -17.03 -6.79
N LYS A 22 27.01 -18.31 -7.19
CA LYS A 22 25.88 -18.72 -8.04
C LYS A 22 24.69 -19.30 -7.27
N MET A 23 24.81 -19.47 -5.96
CA MET A 23 23.73 -19.94 -5.11
C MET A 23 22.94 -18.82 -4.41
N GLU A 24 23.33 -17.56 -4.57
CA GLU A 24 22.45 -16.46 -4.22
C GLU A 24 21.35 -16.37 -5.28
N TYR A 25 20.22 -16.95 -4.95
CA TYR A 25 19.00 -16.85 -5.74
C TYR A 25 18.49 -15.41 -5.59
N HIS A 26 18.73 -14.59 -6.60
CA HIS A 26 18.05 -13.32 -6.73
C HIS A 26 16.61 -13.59 -7.18
N GLU A 27 15.67 -13.43 -6.29
CA GLU A 27 14.25 -13.43 -6.63
C GLU A 27 13.96 -12.23 -7.54
N TYR A 28 13.95 -12.45 -8.84
CA TYR A 28 13.61 -11.42 -9.84
C TYR A 28 12.14 -10.98 -9.79
N ASN A 29 11.33 -11.63 -8.95
CA ASN A 29 9.90 -11.34 -8.76
C ASN A 29 9.60 -10.67 -7.41
N ASN A 30 10.61 -10.27 -6.66
CA ASN A 30 10.39 -9.58 -5.40
C ASN A 30 10.27 -8.07 -5.69
N TYR A 31 9.05 -7.55 -5.53
CA TYR A 31 8.76 -6.12 -5.62
C TYR A 31 9.13 -5.44 -4.30
N ASP A 32 10.41 -5.35 -4.00
CA ASP A 32 10.93 -4.66 -2.83
C ASP A 32 10.98 -3.13 -3.03
N GLU A 33 11.39 -2.41 -1.97
CA GLU A 33 11.50 -0.95 -2.03
C GLU A 33 12.48 -0.50 -3.12
N ASP A 34 13.56 -1.24 -3.36
CA ASP A 34 14.57 -0.89 -4.35
C ASP A 34 14.02 -1.04 -5.77
N PHE A 35 13.22 -2.08 -6.02
CA PHE A 35 12.51 -2.23 -7.29
C PHE A 35 11.57 -1.03 -7.56
N VAL A 36 10.84 -0.58 -6.54
CA VAL A 36 9.93 0.57 -6.69
C VAL A 36 10.70 1.84 -7.06
N LYS A 37 11.90 2.05 -6.51
CA LYS A 37 12.75 3.23 -6.76
C LYS A 37 13.38 3.26 -8.15
N LEU A 38 13.26 2.19 -8.95
CA LEU A 38 13.92 2.11 -10.26
C LEU A 38 13.31 3.02 -11.33
N ASN A 39 12.02 3.26 -11.29
CA ASN A 39 11.36 4.05 -12.33
C ASN A 39 10.07 4.73 -11.88
N PHE A 40 9.63 5.73 -12.66
CA PHE A 40 8.42 6.52 -12.39
C PHE A 40 7.14 5.69 -12.37
N GLY A 41 7.05 4.65 -13.21
CA GLY A 41 5.87 3.79 -13.30
C GLY A 41 5.64 3.01 -12.02
N ASN A 42 6.70 2.48 -11.43
CA ASN A 42 6.63 1.74 -10.16
C ASN A 42 6.19 2.65 -9.01
N VAL A 43 6.77 3.86 -8.92
CA VAL A 43 6.37 4.87 -7.92
C VAL A 43 4.92 5.32 -8.15
N GLY A 44 4.50 5.52 -9.40
CA GLY A 44 3.11 5.84 -9.76
C GLY A 44 2.13 4.73 -9.38
N GLY A 45 2.58 3.47 -9.41
CA GLY A 45 1.82 2.31 -8.94
C GLY A 45 1.47 2.39 -7.46
N LEU A 46 2.36 2.93 -6.61
CA LEU A 46 2.06 3.16 -5.18
C LEU A 46 0.93 4.17 -5.01
N ILE A 47 0.92 5.25 -5.80
CA ILE A 47 -0.16 6.23 -5.74
C ILE A 47 -1.49 5.59 -6.13
N THR A 48 -1.49 4.79 -7.20
CA THR A 48 -2.68 4.03 -7.61
C THR A 48 -3.16 3.10 -6.49
N ASN A 49 -2.25 2.44 -5.78
CA ASN A 49 -2.60 1.58 -4.65
C ASN A 49 -3.23 2.36 -3.49
N ILE A 50 -2.76 3.58 -3.20
CA ILE A 50 -3.39 4.45 -2.19
C ILE A 50 -4.84 4.78 -2.60
N TYR A 51 -5.09 5.08 -3.88
CA TYR A 51 -6.44 5.33 -4.39
C TYR A 51 -7.38 4.12 -4.25
N LEU A 52 -6.87 2.88 -4.30
CA LEU A 52 -7.69 1.68 -4.09
C LEU A 52 -8.26 1.56 -2.67
N SER A 53 -7.68 2.27 -1.70
CA SER A 53 -8.21 2.36 -0.33
C SER A 53 -9.37 3.34 -0.20
N MET A 54 -9.67 4.13 -1.25
CA MET A 54 -10.83 5.02 -1.27
C MET A 54 -12.11 4.23 -1.52
N ASP A 55 -13.21 4.72 -0.97
CA ASP A 55 -14.53 4.21 -1.31
C ASP A 55 -14.85 4.56 -2.78
N VAL A 56 -15.15 3.54 -3.57
CA VAL A 56 -15.33 3.67 -5.03
C VAL A 56 -16.72 4.11 -5.43
N ASP A 57 -17.71 3.94 -4.56
CA ASP A 57 -19.10 4.24 -4.87
C ASP A 57 -19.73 5.05 -3.75
N PHE A 58 -19.45 6.33 -3.79
CA PHE A 58 -19.87 7.27 -2.77
C PHE A 58 -21.39 7.29 -2.63
N GLY A 59 -21.88 6.90 -1.45
CA GLY A 59 -23.31 6.81 -1.18
C GLY A 59 -23.96 5.49 -1.57
N ASN A 60 -23.17 4.45 -1.92
CA ASN A 60 -23.65 3.09 -2.12
C ASN A 60 -23.26 2.19 -0.95
N TYR A 61 -24.13 1.29 -0.58
CA TYR A 61 -23.86 0.25 0.39
C TYR A 61 -24.49 -1.06 -0.06
N SER A 62 -23.67 -2.07 -0.27
CA SER A 62 -24.12 -3.40 -0.74
C SER A 62 -24.96 -3.36 -2.02
N GLY A 63 -24.66 -2.45 -2.94
CA GLY A 63 -25.38 -2.27 -4.20
C GLY A 63 -26.64 -1.40 -4.10
N ALA A 64 -26.99 -0.92 -2.91
CA ALA A 64 -28.12 -0.01 -2.69
C ALA A 64 -27.62 1.42 -2.43
N ILE A 65 -28.39 2.40 -2.85
CA ILE A 65 -28.12 3.81 -2.52
C ILE A 65 -28.36 4.00 -1.03
N LEU A 66 -27.47 4.74 -0.32
CA LEU A 66 -27.60 5.01 1.12
C LEU A 66 -28.93 5.71 1.49
N GLY A 67 -29.52 6.46 0.57
CA GLY A 67 -30.89 6.99 0.74
C GLY A 67 -31.94 5.93 1.05
N SER A 68 -31.70 4.67 0.64
CA SER A 68 -32.58 3.54 0.96
C SER A 68 -32.47 3.04 2.40
N ALA A 69 -31.53 3.58 3.19
CA ALA A 69 -31.46 3.36 4.63
C ALA A 69 -32.36 4.35 5.42
N THR A 70 -32.99 5.29 4.75
CA THR A 70 -33.81 6.36 5.29
C THR A 70 -35.23 6.25 4.77
N ASP A 71 -36.11 7.19 5.10
CA ASP A 71 -37.48 7.31 4.62
C ASP A 71 -37.57 7.93 3.21
N GLU A 72 -36.44 8.29 2.59
CA GLU A 72 -36.44 8.91 1.25
C GLU A 72 -36.67 7.89 0.12
N SER A 73 -36.23 6.64 0.30
CA SER A 73 -36.38 5.61 -0.70
C SER A 73 -36.30 4.21 -0.10
N GLU A 74 -36.73 3.20 -0.87
CA GLU A 74 -36.63 1.80 -0.51
C GLU A 74 -35.89 1.03 -1.62
N TYR A 75 -35.05 0.06 -1.22
CA TYR A 75 -34.39 -0.83 -2.16
C TYR A 75 -35.36 -1.91 -2.62
N ALA A 76 -35.47 -2.12 -3.93
CA ALA A 76 -36.48 -2.95 -4.54
C ALA A 76 -36.38 -4.45 -4.22
N TYR A 77 -35.22 -4.93 -3.78
CA TYR A 77 -35.02 -6.35 -3.49
C TYR A 77 -34.84 -6.56 -1.99
N SER A 78 -35.66 -7.47 -1.41
CA SER A 78 -35.55 -7.85 -0.01
C SER A 78 -34.27 -8.66 0.30
N GLY A 79 -33.78 -8.57 1.54
CA GLY A 79 -32.61 -9.30 1.99
C GLY A 79 -31.27 -8.61 1.68
N ASN A 80 -31.30 -7.36 1.28
CA ASN A 80 -30.11 -6.54 1.12
C ASN A 80 -29.60 -6.03 2.48
N GLN A 81 -28.28 -5.91 2.65
CA GLN A 81 -27.70 -5.41 3.90
C GLN A 81 -28.11 -3.97 4.25
N ILE A 82 -28.65 -3.20 3.31
CA ILE A 82 -29.19 -1.87 3.58
C ILE A 82 -30.36 -1.91 4.57
N GLU A 83 -31.13 -3.01 4.61
CA GLU A 83 -32.24 -3.21 5.54
C GLU A 83 -31.78 -3.24 7.01
N ASP A 84 -30.51 -3.58 7.27
CA ASP A 84 -29.95 -3.64 8.61
C ASP A 84 -29.97 -2.29 9.32
N PHE A 85 -30.00 -1.19 8.59
CA PHE A 85 -30.09 0.16 9.16
C PHE A 85 -31.44 0.46 9.82
N TYR A 86 -32.52 -0.20 9.37
CA TYR A 86 -33.89 0.07 9.86
C TYR A 86 -34.62 -1.16 10.43
N ASN A 87 -34.09 -2.39 10.27
CA ASN A 87 -34.69 -3.61 10.80
C ASN A 87 -34.26 -3.95 12.24
N GLY A 88 -33.43 -3.14 12.88
CA GLY A 88 -32.91 -3.35 14.23
C GLY A 88 -31.66 -4.24 14.31
N SER A 89 -31.11 -4.68 13.21
CA SER A 89 -29.88 -5.50 13.19
C SER A 89 -28.61 -4.69 13.43
N TRP A 90 -28.67 -3.38 13.18
CA TRP A 90 -27.53 -2.49 13.39
C TRP A 90 -27.25 -2.30 14.89
N SER A 91 -26.05 -2.63 15.32
CA SER A 91 -25.63 -2.57 16.71
C SER A 91 -24.10 -2.41 16.82
N PRO A 92 -23.57 -2.08 18.00
CA PRO A 92 -22.12 -2.02 18.21
C PRO A 92 -21.38 -3.32 17.87
N SER A 93 -22.05 -4.47 18.03
CA SER A 93 -21.50 -5.80 17.67
C SER A 93 -21.75 -6.18 16.21
N ASN A 94 -22.58 -5.43 15.50
CA ASN A 94 -22.90 -5.62 14.08
C ASN A 94 -22.85 -4.28 13.36
N ALA A 95 -21.66 -3.67 13.38
CA ALA A 95 -21.41 -2.39 12.72
C ALA A 95 -21.50 -2.52 11.21
N LYS A 96 -22.12 -1.53 10.56
CA LYS A 96 -22.31 -1.48 9.11
C LYS A 96 -21.47 -0.37 8.50
N SER A 97 -21.09 -0.56 7.24
CA SER A 97 -20.32 0.44 6.48
C SER A 97 -19.04 0.91 7.18
N SER A 98 -18.32 -0.03 7.83
CA SER A 98 -17.08 0.29 8.52
C SER A 98 -15.98 0.67 7.51
N MET A 99 -15.45 1.87 7.67
CA MET A 99 -14.32 2.38 6.88
C MET A 99 -12.98 2.30 7.63
N TRP A 100 -12.97 1.73 8.84
CA TRP A 100 -11.81 1.74 9.73
C TRP A 100 -10.57 1.14 9.06
N THR A 101 -10.68 -0.10 8.61
CA THR A 101 -9.55 -0.83 8.02
C THR A 101 -9.05 -0.15 6.75
N SER A 102 -9.93 0.13 5.79
CA SER A 102 -9.54 0.72 4.50
C SER A 102 -8.92 2.11 4.65
N CYS A 103 -9.44 2.94 5.56
CA CYS A 103 -8.87 4.26 5.82
C CYS A 103 -7.49 4.17 6.48
N TYR A 104 -7.30 3.29 7.48
CA TYR A 104 -5.99 3.13 8.10
C TYR A 104 -4.96 2.46 7.19
N GLU A 105 -5.36 1.53 6.32
CA GLU A 105 -4.50 1.01 5.25
C GLU A 105 -4.08 2.12 4.29
N GLY A 106 -5.02 2.97 3.89
CA GLY A 106 -4.73 4.15 3.07
C GLY A 106 -3.75 5.11 3.75
N ILE A 107 -3.94 5.40 5.05
CA ILE A 107 -3.04 6.25 5.85
C ILE A 107 -1.64 5.63 5.96
N ALA A 108 -1.54 4.32 6.23
CA ALA A 108 -0.27 3.62 6.32
C ALA A 108 0.51 3.69 4.98
N ASN A 109 -0.18 3.47 3.86
CA ASN A 109 0.39 3.59 2.53
C ASN A 109 0.82 5.04 2.20
N CYS A 110 0.05 6.05 2.65
CA CYS A 110 0.44 7.45 2.53
C CYS A 110 1.71 7.76 3.33
N ASN A 111 1.80 7.30 4.58
CA ASN A 111 2.97 7.49 5.43
C ASN A 111 4.20 6.80 4.83
N LEU A 112 4.05 5.55 4.38
CA LEU A 112 5.10 4.82 3.68
C LEU A 112 5.64 5.59 2.47
N TYR A 113 4.73 6.11 1.62
CA TYR A 113 5.13 6.91 0.46
C TYR A 113 5.89 8.17 0.87
N LEU A 114 5.35 8.93 1.82
CA LEU A 114 5.93 10.21 2.24
C LEU A 114 7.30 10.06 2.88
N GLU A 115 7.57 8.97 3.60
CA GLU A 115 8.85 8.72 4.23
C GLU A 115 9.91 8.14 3.28
N LYS A 116 9.51 7.20 2.41
CA LYS A 116 10.47 6.38 1.68
C LYS A 116 10.58 6.68 0.19
N PHE A 117 9.57 7.32 -0.40
CA PHE A 117 9.49 7.50 -1.85
C PHE A 117 9.42 8.95 -2.30
N THR A 118 9.65 9.91 -1.40
CA THR A 118 9.83 11.31 -1.75
C THR A 118 11.31 11.64 -1.95
N GLY A 119 11.61 12.62 -2.82
CA GLY A 119 12.98 13.10 -3.03
C GLY A 119 13.89 12.15 -3.83
N LEU A 120 13.35 11.11 -4.48
CA LEU A 120 14.12 10.22 -5.33
C LEU A 120 14.63 10.94 -6.60
N THR A 121 15.73 10.42 -7.13
CA THR A 121 16.28 10.83 -8.41
C THR A 121 16.38 9.61 -9.34
N PHE A 122 16.21 9.83 -10.64
CA PHE A 122 16.18 8.77 -11.64
C PHE A 122 17.22 9.05 -12.73
N PRO A 123 18.56 9.01 -12.40
CA PRO A 123 19.61 9.41 -13.33
C PRO A 123 19.64 8.54 -14.59
N GLU A 124 19.31 7.27 -14.47
CA GLU A 124 19.30 6.34 -15.61
C GLU A 124 18.20 6.67 -16.64
N LEU A 125 17.15 7.37 -16.21
CA LEU A 125 16.04 7.79 -17.07
C LEU A 125 16.22 9.20 -17.63
N ALA A 126 17.29 9.93 -17.25
CA ALA A 126 17.48 11.35 -17.57
C ALA A 126 17.55 11.65 -19.08
N LEU A 127 17.91 10.65 -19.89
CA LEU A 127 17.99 10.79 -21.35
C LEU A 127 16.65 10.53 -22.07
N ASN A 128 15.60 10.09 -21.34
CA ASN A 128 14.30 9.86 -21.93
C ASN A 128 13.64 11.19 -22.31
N SER A 129 12.98 11.22 -23.43
CA SER A 129 12.32 12.44 -23.96
C SER A 129 11.20 12.98 -23.06
N ASP A 130 10.60 12.13 -22.25
CA ASP A 130 9.50 12.45 -21.33
C ASP A 130 9.97 12.66 -19.87
N TYR A 131 11.29 12.60 -19.61
CA TYR A 131 11.85 12.69 -18.26
C TYR A 131 11.35 13.92 -17.49
N ALA A 132 11.39 15.10 -18.09
CA ALA A 132 10.97 16.34 -17.44
C ALA A 132 9.48 16.30 -17.02
N GLN A 133 8.62 15.73 -17.86
CA GLN A 133 7.21 15.57 -17.56
C GLN A 133 6.99 14.55 -16.42
N GLN A 134 7.70 13.42 -16.44
CA GLN A 134 7.62 12.40 -15.41
C GLN A 134 8.14 12.93 -14.07
N MET A 135 9.27 13.64 -14.06
CA MET A 135 9.79 14.31 -12.87
C MET A 135 8.81 15.32 -12.28
N PHE A 136 8.15 16.12 -13.12
CA PHE A 136 7.13 17.05 -12.67
C PHE A 136 5.98 16.32 -11.97
N ARG A 137 5.46 15.26 -12.57
CA ARG A 137 4.40 14.42 -11.96
C ARG A 137 4.87 13.83 -10.62
N TYR A 138 6.03 13.19 -10.62
CA TYR A 138 6.63 12.59 -9.44
C TYR A 138 6.79 13.59 -8.29
N THR A 139 7.34 14.76 -8.57
CA THR A 139 7.54 15.81 -7.56
C THR A 139 6.22 16.29 -6.93
N ASN A 140 5.12 16.23 -7.68
CA ASN A 140 3.80 16.64 -7.21
C ASN A 140 3.05 15.54 -6.46
N TYR A 141 3.40 14.27 -6.61
CA TYR A 141 2.74 13.17 -5.90
C TYR A 141 2.72 13.34 -4.37
N GLN A 142 3.73 13.95 -3.78
CA GLN A 142 3.74 14.21 -2.33
C GLN A 142 2.55 15.06 -1.86
N TYR A 143 2.08 15.99 -2.67
CA TYR A 143 0.92 16.84 -2.33
C TYR A 143 -0.38 16.07 -2.47
N GLU A 144 -0.47 15.25 -3.50
CA GLU A 144 -1.58 14.35 -3.74
C GLU A 144 -1.72 13.33 -2.60
N VAL A 145 -0.61 12.72 -2.18
CA VAL A 145 -0.59 11.76 -1.06
C VAL A 145 -0.97 12.43 0.27
N ARG A 146 -0.52 13.66 0.53
CA ARG A 146 -0.94 14.43 1.72
C ARG A 146 -2.43 14.73 1.70
N PHE A 147 -2.98 15.06 0.53
CA PHE A 147 -4.41 15.25 0.36
C PHE A 147 -5.18 13.94 0.65
N LEU A 148 -4.75 12.83 0.08
CA LEU A 148 -5.38 11.51 0.31
C LEU A 148 -5.33 11.10 1.79
N ARG A 149 -4.20 11.33 2.48
CA ARG A 149 -4.10 11.09 3.92
C ARG A 149 -5.12 11.91 4.71
N ALA A 150 -5.25 13.19 4.40
CA ALA A 150 -6.24 14.06 5.03
C ALA A 150 -7.68 13.60 4.72
N TYR A 151 -7.95 13.13 3.51
CA TYR A 151 -9.24 12.56 3.12
C TYR A 151 -9.59 11.31 3.94
N PHE A 152 -8.65 10.38 4.14
CA PHE A 152 -8.89 9.20 4.98
C PHE A 152 -9.17 9.57 6.43
N TYR A 153 -8.39 10.48 7.02
CA TYR A 153 -8.68 10.98 8.37
C TYR A 153 -10.02 11.70 8.47
N PHE A 154 -10.38 12.50 7.48
CA PHE A 154 -11.70 13.15 7.45
C PHE A 154 -12.84 12.11 7.51
N ASN A 155 -12.74 11.02 6.73
CA ASN A 155 -13.75 9.98 6.75
C ASN A 155 -13.79 9.25 8.10
N LEU A 156 -12.64 8.97 8.71
CA LEU A 156 -12.57 8.38 10.05
C LEU A 156 -13.23 9.27 11.09
N VAL A 157 -12.84 10.54 11.16
CA VAL A 157 -13.41 11.50 12.13
C VAL A 157 -14.91 11.69 11.92
N ARG A 158 -15.35 11.78 10.67
CA ARG A 158 -16.78 11.90 10.34
C ARG A 158 -17.60 10.73 10.86
N GLN A 159 -17.05 9.50 10.82
CA GLN A 159 -17.78 8.28 11.19
C GLN A 159 -17.61 7.89 12.66
N TYR A 160 -16.43 8.11 13.23
CA TYR A 160 -16.08 7.59 14.56
C TYR A 160 -15.81 8.67 15.61
N GLY A 161 -15.69 9.93 15.22
CA GLY A 161 -15.27 11.00 16.14
C GLY A 161 -13.76 11.00 16.35
N ASP A 162 -13.33 10.93 17.59
CA ASP A 162 -11.90 10.90 17.92
C ASP A 162 -11.27 9.59 17.45
N VAL A 163 -10.14 9.69 16.75
CA VAL A 163 -9.42 8.54 16.17
C VAL A 163 -7.92 8.68 16.41
N PRO A 164 -7.19 7.57 16.56
CA PRO A 164 -5.73 7.57 16.65
C PRO A 164 -5.09 8.27 15.45
N PHE A 165 -4.13 9.15 15.70
CA PHE A 165 -3.43 9.90 14.67
C PHE A 165 -1.98 9.44 14.52
N SER A 166 -1.57 9.19 13.27
CA SER A 166 -0.18 8.95 12.89
C SER A 166 0.14 9.65 11.57
N ASP A 167 1.24 10.37 11.53
CA ASP A 167 1.78 11.02 10.34
C ASP A 167 3.07 10.38 9.82
N HIS A 168 3.47 9.26 10.41
CA HIS A 168 4.67 8.47 10.10
C HIS A 168 4.38 6.97 10.09
N ILE A 169 5.36 6.17 9.66
CA ILE A 169 5.29 4.70 9.73
C ILE A 169 5.37 4.27 11.19
N LEU A 170 4.30 3.64 11.69
CA LEU A 170 4.27 3.16 13.07
C LEU A 170 5.16 1.94 13.27
N THR A 171 5.93 1.94 14.35
CA THR A 171 6.57 0.74 14.86
C THR A 171 5.55 -0.16 15.57
N ALA A 172 5.90 -1.43 15.78
CA ALA A 172 5.04 -2.35 16.52
C ALA A 172 4.76 -1.89 17.95
N GLU A 173 5.70 -1.18 18.59
CA GLU A 173 5.55 -0.63 19.95
C GLU A 173 4.57 0.54 19.95
N GLU A 174 4.72 1.50 19.04
CA GLU A 174 3.81 2.64 18.88
C GLU A 174 2.39 2.20 18.55
N SER A 175 2.24 1.21 17.66
CA SER A 175 0.93 0.66 17.28
C SER A 175 0.16 0.05 18.46
N ASN A 176 0.85 -0.42 19.49
CA ASN A 176 0.23 -0.99 20.69
C ASN A 176 -0.13 0.08 21.74
N THR A 177 0.31 1.32 21.58
CA THR A 177 0.13 2.41 22.55
C THR A 177 -0.83 3.51 22.07
N LEU A 178 -1.27 3.43 20.81
CA LEU A 178 -2.29 4.31 20.21
C LEU A 178 -3.73 3.89 20.63
#